data_c6abd461c0a11eca2a15f09c3670be1b
#
_entry.id   c6abd461c0a11eca2a15f09c3670be1b
#
_cell.length_a   1.000
_cell.length_b   1.000
_cell.length_c   1.000
_cell.angle_alpha   90.00
_cell.angle_beta   90.00
_cell.angle_gamma   90.00
#
_symmetry.space_group_name_H-M   'P 1'
#
loop_
_entity.id
_entity.type
_entity.pdbx_description
1 polymer ?
#
loop_
_entity_poly.entity_id
_entity_poly.type
_entity_poly.pdbx_seq_one_letter_code
_entity_poly.pdbx_strand_id
1 'polypeptide(L)'
;GQDSTAAGRTAAALMRLATGGHGLISPIVGPSENHSAYTDRLRGFQLELCSTPSDMQFLLTRAERDDDDECTYDATMQLLRTHPDIAGIYAITSGYTGACRALIDTGLAGKVHLILHDEIASNLQYVRDGVIDFVIGQDAEVQGTLPMQLLSDLIHLRRKPEKELYHTDIRVLFRHNIDNLL
;
A
#
# COMPACT_ATOMS: atom_id res chain seq x y z
N GLY A 1 3.95 14.01 -6.66
CA GLY A 1 3.54 12.84 -5.86
C GLY A 1 4.36 11.60 -6.18
N GLN A 2 4.05 10.49 -5.52
CA GLN A 2 4.72 9.21 -5.77
C GLN A 2 4.34 8.63 -7.14
N ASP A 3 5.25 7.90 -7.79
CA ASP A 3 4.89 7.04 -8.92
C ASP A 3 4.08 5.84 -8.42
N SER A 4 2.77 5.91 -8.58
CA SER A 4 1.83 4.89 -8.09
C SER A 4 2.01 3.54 -8.79
N THR A 5 2.39 3.52 -10.07
CA THR A 5 2.66 2.28 -10.80
C THR A 5 3.92 1.60 -10.26
N ALA A 6 4.99 2.37 -10.05
CA ALA A 6 6.23 1.85 -9.45
C ALA A 6 6.00 1.37 -8.01
N ALA A 7 5.18 2.09 -7.22
CA ALA A 7 4.83 1.68 -5.86
C ALA A 7 4.04 0.35 -5.85
N GLY A 8 3.11 0.15 -6.78
CA GLY A 8 2.40 -1.12 -6.96
C GLY A 8 3.33 -2.27 -7.33
N ARG A 9 4.28 -2.05 -8.23
CA ARG A 9 5.32 -3.04 -8.57
C ARG A 9 6.18 -3.39 -7.37
N THR A 10 6.55 -2.39 -6.58
CA THR A 10 7.30 -2.59 -5.32
C THR A 10 6.51 -3.47 -4.36
N ALA A 11 5.20 -3.22 -4.18
CA ALA A 11 4.35 -4.05 -3.35
C ALA A 11 4.32 -5.51 -3.81
N ALA A 12 4.21 -5.77 -5.11
CA ALA A 12 4.22 -7.14 -5.65
C ALA A 12 5.56 -7.85 -5.43
N ALA A 13 6.67 -7.13 -5.62
CA ALA A 13 8.01 -7.68 -5.37
C ALA A 13 8.20 -8.03 -3.88
N LEU A 14 7.75 -7.15 -2.96
CA LEU A 14 7.78 -7.41 -1.53
C LEU A 14 6.86 -8.58 -1.14
N MET A 15 5.66 -8.66 -1.70
CA MET A 15 4.73 -9.76 -1.48
C MET A 15 5.36 -11.09 -1.89
N ARG A 16 6.01 -11.15 -3.05
CA ARG A 16 6.72 -12.34 -3.52
C ARG A 16 7.85 -12.75 -2.57
N LEU A 17 8.60 -11.78 -2.04
CA LEU A 17 9.65 -12.05 -1.06
C LEU A 17 9.06 -12.60 0.25
N ALA A 18 7.99 -12.01 0.75
CA ALA A 18 7.35 -12.41 1.98
C ALA A 18 6.73 -13.82 1.89
N THR A 19 6.04 -14.13 0.78
CA THR A 19 5.36 -15.42 0.58
C THR A 19 6.29 -16.51 0.01
N GLY A 20 7.55 -16.20 -0.27
CA GLY A 20 8.45 -17.12 -0.99
C GLY A 20 8.00 -17.40 -2.43
N GLY A 21 7.17 -16.54 -3.02
CA GLY A 21 6.65 -16.67 -4.38
C GLY A 21 5.51 -17.68 -4.55
N HIS A 22 4.81 -18.04 -3.49
CA HIS A 22 3.75 -19.05 -3.49
C HIS A 22 2.46 -18.55 -2.82
N GLY A 23 1.36 -19.26 -3.06
CA GLY A 23 0.09 -19.08 -2.38
C GLY A 23 -0.84 -18.05 -3.01
N LEU A 24 -2.06 -17.96 -2.45
CA LEU A 24 -3.08 -17.01 -2.86
C LEU A 24 -2.79 -15.64 -2.26
N ILE A 25 -2.79 -14.62 -3.10
CA ILE A 25 -2.65 -13.22 -2.68
C ILE A 25 -3.83 -12.40 -3.17
N SER A 26 -4.24 -11.40 -2.39
CA SER A 26 -5.34 -10.52 -2.78
C SER A 26 -5.02 -9.05 -2.53
N PRO A 27 -5.00 -8.20 -3.55
CA PRO A 27 -5.22 -6.78 -3.35
C PRO A 27 -6.65 -6.54 -2.87
N ILE A 28 -6.81 -5.70 -1.83
CA ILE A 28 -8.09 -5.13 -1.42
C ILE A 28 -8.09 -3.69 -1.88
N VAL A 29 -8.99 -3.37 -2.81
CA VAL A 29 -9.04 -2.03 -3.43
C VAL A 29 -10.29 -1.31 -2.98
N GLY A 30 -10.12 -0.10 -2.45
CA GLY A 30 -11.22 0.82 -2.15
C GLY A 30 -11.93 1.31 -3.42
N PRO A 31 -13.02 2.09 -3.29
CA PRO A 31 -13.73 2.68 -4.42
C PRO A 31 -12.78 3.54 -5.26
N SER A 32 -12.56 3.14 -6.51
CA SER A 32 -11.49 3.72 -7.35
C SER A 32 -11.99 4.82 -8.30
N GLU A 33 -13.27 5.12 -8.30
CA GLU A 33 -13.89 6.03 -9.29
C GLU A 33 -13.28 7.44 -9.31
N ASN A 34 -12.66 7.87 -8.21
CA ASN A 34 -12.01 9.17 -8.07
C ASN A 34 -10.52 9.12 -7.69
N HIS A 35 -9.90 7.94 -7.66
CA HIS A 35 -8.52 7.77 -7.20
C HIS A 35 -7.65 7.06 -8.23
N SER A 36 -7.05 7.84 -9.14
CA SER A 36 -6.10 7.31 -10.14
C SER A 36 -4.94 6.54 -9.48
N ALA A 37 -4.51 6.95 -8.29
CA ALA A 37 -3.46 6.27 -7.55
C ALA A 37 -3.81 4.80 -7.23
N TYR A 38 -5.07 4.47 -6.92
CA TYR A 38 -5.48 3.09 -6.65
C TYR A 38 -5.43 2.23 -7.91
N THR A 39 -5.92 2.78 -9.03
CA THR A 39 -5.86 2.11 -10.33
C THR A 39 -4.42 1.86 -10.76
N ASP A 40 -3.55 2.85 -10.61
CA ASP A 40 -2.14 2.76 -11.01
C ASP A 40 -1.35 1.81 -10.10
N ARG A 41 -1.62 1.80 -8.79
CA ARG A 41 -1.03 0.84 -7.84
C ARG A 41 -1.44 -0.60 -8.17
N LEU A 42 -2.74 -0.83 -8.41
CA LEU A 42 -3.24 -2.14 -8.81
C LEU A 42 -2.62 -2.59 -10.13
N ARG A 43 -2.57 -1.70 -11.12
CA ARG A 43 -1.93 -1.97 -12.41
C ARG A 43 -0.45 -2.33 -12.25
N GLY A 44 0.29 -1.56 -11.45
CA GLY A 44 1.70 -1.83 -11.16
C GLY A 44 1.91 -3.19 -10.51
N PHE A 45 1.07 -3.53 -9.53
CA PHE A 45 1.07 -4.82 -8.86
C PHE A 45 0.86 -5.97 -9.85
N GLN A 46 -0.15 -5.89 -10.70
CA GLN A 46 -0.43 -6.90 -11.73
C GLN A 46 0.70 -7.04 -12.74
N LEU A 47 1.26 -5.92 -13.21
CA LEU A 47 2.38 -5.93 -14.16
C LEU A 47 3.58 -6.69 -13.60
N GLU A 48 3.91 -6.49 -12.32
CA GLU A 48 5.03 -7.17 -11.69
C GLU A 48 4.79 -8.67 -11.53
N LEU A 49 3.58 -9.07 -11.13
CA LEU A 49 3.20 -10.48 -11.05
C LEU A 49 3.30 -11.20 -12.41
N CYS A 50 2.88 -10.52 -13.49
CA CYS A 50 2.95 -11.09 -14.84
C CYS A 50 4.38 -11.13 -15.39
N SER A 51 5.26 -10.21 -14.98
CA SER A 51 6.61 -10.10 -15.51
C SER A 51 7.61 -11.04 -14.86
N THR A 52 7.30 -11.57 -13.68
CA THR A 52 8.20 -12.43 -12.91
C THR A 52 7.51 -13.76 -12.63
N PRO A 53 8.07 -14.90 -13.10
CA PRO A 53 7.49 -16.21 -12.84
C PRO A 53 7.38 -16.48 -11.33
N SER A 54 6.20 -16.93 -10.90
CA SER A 54 5.92 -17.33 -9.52
C SER A 54 4.70 -18.25 -9.49
N ASP A 55 4.55 -19.01 -8.40
CA ASP A 55 3.38 -19.85 -8.15
C ASP A 55 2.30 -19.12 -7.32
N MET A 56 2.38 -17.79 -7.26
CA MET A 56 1.37 -16.97 -6.61
C MET A 56 0.09 -16.91 -7.43
N GLN A 57 -1.03 -17.17 -6.80
CA GLN A 57 -2.36 -16.98 -7.37
C GLN A 57 -2.91 -15.61 -6.99
N PHE A 58 -3.59 -14.96 -7.92
CA PHE A 58 -4.11 -13.61 -7.74
C PHE A 58 -5.64 -13.60 -7.67
N LEU A 59 -6.18 -12.99 -6.62
CA LEU A 59 -7.60 -12.73 -6.44
C LEU A 59 -7.82 -11.25 -6.13
N LEU A 60 -8.65 -10.55 -6.90
CA LEU A 60 -8.99 -9.16 -6.62
C LEU A 60 -10.20 -9.08 -5.68
N THR A 61 -10.00 -8.43 -4.52
CA THR A 61 -11.07 -8.10 -3.57
C THR A 61 -11.37 -6.59 -3.63
N ARG A 62 -12.63 -6.21 -3.48
CA ARG A 62 -13.06 -4.80 -3.46
C ARG A 62 -13.78 -4.46 -2.17
N ALA A 63 -13.43 -3.32 -1.58
CA ALA A 63 -14.22 -2.63 -0.56
C ALA A 63 -15.12 -1.63 -1.30
N GLU A 64 -16.34 -2.05 -1.64
CA GLU A 64 -17.12 -1.39 -2.71
C GLU A 64 -17.91 -0.15 -2.25
N ARG A 65 -18.30 -0.09 -0.96
CA ARG A 65 -19.20 0.98 -0.48
C ARG A 65 -18.46 2.30 -0.23
N ASP A 66 -17.53 2.26 0.70
CA ASP A 66 -16.80 3.43 1.17
C ASP A 66 -15.31 3.10 1.35
N ASP A 67 -14.46 4.11 1.27
CA ASP A 67 -13.02 3.97 1.48
C ASP A 67 -12.67 4.19 2.96
N ASP A 68 -13.26 3.37 3.81
CA ASP A 68 -13.14 3.45 5.26
C ASP A 68 -12.73 2.12 5.91
N ASP A 69 -12.47 2.18 7.22
CA ASP A 69 -12.03 1.04 8.00
C ASP A 69 -13.10 -0.07 8.10
N GLU A 70 -14.39 0.26 8.18
CA GLU A 70 -15.45 -0.74 8.35
C GLU A 70 -15.68 -1.52 7.05
N CYS A 71 -15.70 -0.83 5.91
CA CYS A 71 -15.83 -1.50 4.60
C CYS A 71 -14.62 -2.37 4.29
N THR A 72 -13.41 -1.91 4.64
CA THR A 72 -12.19 -2.70 4.48
C THR A 72 -12.15 -3.88 5.45
N TYR A 73 -12.62 -3.71 6.68
CA TYR A 73 -12.78 -4.80 7.65
C TYR A 73 -13.71 -5.88 7.12
N ASP A 74 -14.92 -5.50 6.67
CA ASP A 74 -15.91 -6.43 6.13
C ASP A 74 -15.37 -7.20 4.91
N ALA A 75 -14.73 -6.50 3.97
CA ALA A 75 -14.12 -7.11 2.79
C ALA A 75 -13.00 -8.09 3.16
N THR A 76 -12.16 -7.72 4.13
CA THR A 76 -11.08 -8.58 4.63
C THR A 76 -11.64 -9.80 5.34
N MET A 77 -12.63 -9.63 6.21
CA MET A 77 -13.29 -10.74 6.91
C MET A 77 -13.95 -11.73 5.95
N GLN A 78 -14.61 -11.22 4.90
CA GLN A 78 -15.19 -12.05 3.86
C GLN A 78 -14.10 -12.83 3.11
N LEU A 79 -13.01 -12.16 2.72
CA LEU A 79 -11.87 -12.78 2.05
C LEU A 79 -11.27 -13.91 2.89
N LEU A 80 -11.00 -13.68 4.17
CA LEU A 80 -10.42 -14.67 5.07
C LEU A 80 -11.33 -15.88 5.33
N ARG A 81 -12.66 -15.69 5.31
CA ARG A 81 -13.64 -16.78 5.45
C ARG A 81 -13.72 -17.64 4.20
N THR A 82 -13.67 -17.03 3.01
CA THR A 82 -13.80 -17.72 1.73
C THR A 82 -12.50 -18.35 1.26
N HIS A 83 -11.37 -17.80 1.70
CA HIS A 83 -10.01 -18.24 1.34
C HIS A 83 -9.14 -18.36 2.58
N PRO A 84 -9.33 -19.42 3.40
CA PRO A 84 -8.57 -19.58 4.65
C PRO A 84 -7.08 -19.88 4.43
N ASP A 85 -6.69 -20.20 3.20
CA ASP A 85 -5.32 -20.46 2.73
C ASP A 85 -4.61 -19.23 2.13
N ILE A 86 -5.23 -18.04 2.25
CA ILE A 86 -4.63 -16.81 1.71
C ILE A 86 -3.26 -16.54 2.35
N ALA A 87 -2.27 -16.28 1.51
CA ALA A 87 -0.90 -16.04 1.94
C ALA A 87 -0.60 -14.55 2.17
N GLY A 88 -1.27 -13.65 1.44
CA GLY A 88 -0.99 -12.24 1.58
C GLY A 88 -2.08 -11.31 1.06
N ILE A 89 -2.13 -10.11 1.65
CA ILE A 89 -3.06 -9.04 1.33
C ILE A 89 -2.27 -7.76 1.01
N TYR A 90 -2.64 -7.10 -0.07
CA TYR A 90 -2.15 -5.76 -0.40
C TYR A 90 -3.30 -4.76 -0.29
N ALA A 91 -3.30 -3.92 0.76
CA ALA A 91 -4.36 -2.94 0.98
C ALA A 91 -4.13 -1.67 0.15
N ILE A 92 -4.99 -1.44 -0.85
CA ILE A 92 -5.04 -0.25 -1.72
C ILE A 92 -6.32 0.52 -1.39
N THR A 93 -6.39 1.04 -0.18
CA THR A 93 -7.57 1.68 0.41
C THR A 93 -7.10 2.64 1.49
N SER A 94 -7.94 3.56 1.92
CA SER A 94 -7.69 4.38 3.12
C SER A 94 -8.07 3.65 4.41
N GLY A 95 -8.83 2.56 4.32
CA GLY A 95 -9.31 1.77 5.45
C GLY A 95 -8.27 0.77 6.01
N TYR A 96 -7.04 1.19 6.20
CA TYR A 96 -5.93 0.30 6.62
C TYR A 96 -6.18 -0.39 7.95
N THR A 97 -6.76 0.34 8.92
CA THR A 97 -7.07 -0.19 10.25
C THR A 97 -8.05 -1.34 10.19
N GLY A 98 -9.00 -1.29 9.25
CA GLY A 98 -9.96 -2.37 9.02
C GLY A 98 -9.29 -3.69 8.65
N ALA A 99 -8.33 -3.67 7.72
CA ALA A 99 -7.57 -4.86 7.35
C ALA A 99 -6.75 -5.41 8.53
N CYS A 100 -6.09 -4.53 9.29
CA CYS A 100 -5.33 -4.92 10.49
C CYS A 100 -6.21 -5.56 11.55
N ARG A 101 -7.37 -4.94 11.86
CA ARG A 101 -8.35 -5.47 12.82
C ARG A 101 -8.85 -6.86 12.43
N ALA A 102 -9.20 -7.06 11.16
CA ALA A 102 -9.67 -8.35 10.65
C ALA A 102 -8.62 -9.46 10.84
N LEU A 103 -7.35 -9.19 10.59
CA LEU A 103 -6.27 -10.13 10.84
C LEU A 103 -6.07 -10.43 12.33
N ILE A 104 -6.21 -9.44 13.19
CA ILE A 104 -6.12 -9.61 14.65
C ILE A 104 -7.28 -10.45 15.17
N ASP A 105 -8.52 -10.10 14.81
CA ASP A 105 -9.74 -10.75 15.29
C ASP A 105 -9.85 -12.22 14.85
N THR A 106 -9.25 -12.55 13.70
CA THR A 106 -9.17 -13.92 13.19
C THR A 106 -7.96 -14.71 13.68
N GLY A 107 -7.02 -14.09 14.40
CA GLY A 107 -5.76 -14.71 14.83
C GLY A 107 -4.80 -15.02 13.69
N LEU A 108 -4.91 -14.29 12.58
CA LEU A 108 -4.09 -14.44 11.38
C LEU A 108 -3.01 -13.34 11.25
N ALA A 109 -2.96 -12.39 12.17
CA ALA A 109 -1.86 -11.42 12.25
C ALA A 109 -0.51 -12.14 12.33
N GLY A 110 0.46 -11.73 11.50
CA GLY A 110 1.77 -12.35 11.38
C GLY A 110 1.79 -13.73 10.68
N LYS A 111 0.63 -14.23 10.21
CA LYS A 111 0.52 -15.46 9.41
C LYS A 111 0.14 -15.16 7.96
N VAL A 112 -0.75 -14.20 7.76
CA VAL A 112 -1.07 -13.63 6.46
C VAL A 112 -0.26 -12.35 6.30
N HIS A 113 0.53 -12.27 5.24
CA HIS A 113 1.37 -11.10 4.97
C HIS A 113 0.52 -9.90 4.59
N LEU A 114 0.74 -8.75 5.22
CA LEU A 114 0.03 -7.51 4.94
C LEU A 114 0.99 -6.42 4.48
N ILE A 115 0.69 -5.86 3.31
CA ILE A 115 1.38 -4.69 2.74
C ILE A 115 0.35 -3.58 2.52
N LEU A 116 0.71 -2.37 2.88
CA LEU A 116 -0.14 -1.19 2.67
C LEU A 116 0.69 0.07 2.43
N HIS A 117 0.02 1.19 2.27
CA HIS A 117 0.64 2.51 2.09
C HIS A 117 0.53 3.37 3.34
N ASP A 118 1.24 4.48 3.31
CA ASP A 118 1.21 5.60 4.24
C ASP A 118 1.84 5.33 5.61
N GLU A 119 2.91 6.08 5.84
CA GLU A 119 3.73 6.08 7.07
C GLU A 119 3.09 6.89 8.20
N ILE A 120 1.80 6.62 8.49
CA ILE A 120 1.08 7.25 9.60
C ILE A 120 1.29 6.50 10.91
N ALA A 121 1.14 7.20 12.03
CA ALA A 121 1.45 6.66 13.37
C ALA A 121 0.73 5.34 13.68
N SER A 122 -0.55 5.21 13.29
CA SER A 122 -1.31 3.96 13.47
C SER A 122 -0.70 2.80 12.69
N ASN A 123 -0.31 3.00 11.44
CA ASN A 123 0.28 1.97 10.61
C ASN A 123 1.63 1.53 11.15
N LEU A 124 2.47 2.49 11.59
CA LEU A 124 3.77 2.19 12.20
C LEU A 124 3.62 1.41 13.51
N GLN A 125 2.54 1.64 14.28
CA GLN A 125 2.26 0.82 15.46
C GLN A 125 1.93 -0.62 15.07
N TYR A 126 1.09 -0.87 14.06
CA TYR A 126 0.80 -2.21 13.57
C TYR A 126 2.03 -2.93 12.97
N VAL A 127 2.98 -2.17 12.42
CA VAL A 127 4.29 -2.74 12.01
C VAL A 127 5.07 -3.22 13.23
N ARG A 128 5.13 -2.44 14.32
CA ARG A 128 5.79 -2.85 15.57
C ARG A 128 5.16 -4.09 16.17
N ASP A 129 3.83 -4.16 16.12
CA ASP A 129 3.04 -5.28 16.65
C ASP A 129 3.10 -6.53 15.74
N GLY A 130 3.73 -6.43 14.56
CA GLY A 130 3.89 -7.55 13.64
C GLY A 130 2.62 -7.92 12.88
N VAL A 131 1.66 -7.00 12.77
CA VAL A 131 0.44 -7.16 11.96
C VAL A 131 0.69 -6.80 10.50
N ILE A 132 1.51 -5.77 10.27
CA ILE A 132 1.92 -5.30 8.95
C ILE A 132 3.38 -5.69 8.71
N ASP A 133 3.68 -6.31 7.57
CA ASP A 133 5.04 -6.64 7.17
C ASP A 133 5.76 -5.42 6.57
N PHE A 134 5.09 -4.74 5.63
CA PHE A 134 5.66 -3.59 4.94
C PHE A 134 4.66 -2.46 4.78
N VAL A 135 5.14 -1.24 5.01
CA VAL A 135 4.46 0.00 4.63
C VAL A 135 5.24 0.65 3.49
N ILE A 136 4.54 1.06 2.44
CA ILE A 136 5.10 1.84 1.35
C ILE A 136 4.84 3.32 1.64
N GLY A 137 5.86 3.99 2.15
CA GLY A 137 5.82 5.41 2.45
C GLY A 137 5.90 6.26 1.18
N GLN A 138 5.26 7.42 1.21
CA GLN A 138 5.12 8.31 0.06
C GLN A 138 5.96 9.59 0.17
N ASP A 139 6.75 9.75 1.22
CA ASP A 139 7.49 10.98 1.52
C ASP A 139 6.57 12.20 1.60
N ALA A 140 5.66 12.17 2.58
CA ALA A 140 4.64 13.20 2.76
C ALA A 140 5.23 14.61 2.97
N GLU A 141 6.41 14.69 3.59
CA GLU A 141 7.12 15.97 3.81
C GLU A 141 7.51 16.61 2.48
N VAL A 142 8.15 15.85 1.58
CA VAL A 142 8.52 16.34 0.25
C VAL A 142 7.27 16.61 -0.59
N GLN A 143 6.23 15.81 -0.47
CA GLN A 143 4.95 16.08 -1.17
C GLN A 143 4.29 17.38 -0.71
N GLY A 144 4.43 17.75 0.55
CA GLY A 144 3.90 19.01 1.08
C GLY A 144 4.80 20.22 0.76
N THR A 145 6.12 20.08 0.88
CA THR A 145 7.06 21.20 0.79
C THR A 145 7.47 21.56 -0.63
N LEU A 146 7.77 20.56 -1.48
CA LEU A 146 8.27 20.80 -2.84
C LEU A 146 7.31 21.62 -3.72
N PRO A 147 5.99 21.35 -3.76
CA PRO A 147 5.07 22.18 -4.54
C PRO A 147 5.05 23.64 -4.08
N MET A 148 5.13 23.88 -2.78
CA MET A 148 5.17 25.22 -2.21
C MET A 148 6.45 25.97 -2.59
N GLN A 149 7.59 25.29 -2.58
CA GLN A 149 8.87 25.86 -3.04
C GLN A 149 8.82 26.22 -4.53
N LEU A 150 8.36 25.28 -5.38
CA LEU A 150 8.24 25.50 -6.82
C LEU A 150 7.28 26.68 -7.15
N LEU A 151 6.17 26.77 -6.42
CA LEU A 151 5.21 27.85 -6.59
C LEU A 151 5.80 29.19 -6.13
N SER A 152 6.51 29.22 -5.00
CA SER A 152 7.22 30.40 -4.51
C SER A 152 8.28 30.89 -5.51
N ASP A 153 9.08 29.98 -6.04
CA ASP A 153 10.08 30.27 -7.06
C ASP A 153 9.45 30.83 -8.33
N LEU A 154 8.33 30.26 -8.77
CA LEU A 154 7.62 30.74 -9.95
C LEU A 154 7.08 32.16 -9.76
N ILE A 155 6.49 32.46 -8.60
CA ILE A 155 5.85 33.74 -8.32
C ILE A 155 6.90 34.82 -8.06
N HIS A 156 7.87 34.59 -7.18
CA HIS A 156 8.81 35.60 -6.72
C HIS A 156 10.06 35.72 -7.58
N LEU A 157 10.58 34.58 -8.06
CA LEU A 157 11.82 34.54 -8.84
C LEU A 157 11.57 34.37 -10.35
N ARG A 158 10.32 34.22 -10.75
CA ARG A 158 9.90 33.88 -12.13
C ARG A 158 10.65 32.67 -12.71
N ARG A 159 11.07 31.75 -11.85
CA ARG A 159 11.74 30.52 -12.22
C ARG A 159 10.69 29.43 -12.45
N LYS A 160 10.61 28.92 -13.68
CA LYS A 160 9.72 27.82 -14.01
C LYS A 160 10.29 26.50 -13.49
N PRO A 161 9.41 25.52 -13.11
CA PRO A 161 9.85 24.17 -12.81
C PRO A 161 10.64 23.57 -13.98
N GLU A 162 11.70 22.83 -13.68
CA GLU A 162 12.58 22.21 -14.68
C GLU A 162 11.96 20.93 -15.29
N LYS A 163 11.03 20.32 -14.57
CA LYS A 163 10.38 19.06 -14.96
C LYS A 163 8.86 19.24 -14.96
N GLU A 164 8.16 18.50 -15.80
CA GLU A 164 6.70 18.43 -15.78
C GLU A 164 6.18 17.62 -14.60
N LEU A 165 6.90 16.56 -14.22
CA LEU A 165 6.55 15.66 -13.12
C LEU A 165 7.71 15.55 -12.13
N TYR A 166 7.37 15.63 -10.86
CA TYR A 166 8.27 15.41 -9.74
C TYR A 166 7.73 14.24 -8.93
N HIS A 167 8.43 13.11 -8.97
CA HIS A 167 8.10 11.96 -8.16
C HIS A 167 8.87 12.01 -6.85
N THR A 168 8.17 11.70 -5.76
CA THR A 168 8.77 11.47 -4.45
C THR A 168 9.29 10.04 -4.36
N ASP A 169 10.19 9.80 -3.42
CA ASP A 169 10.79 8.51 -3.19
C ASP A 169 9.75 7.45 -2.75
N ILE A 170 9.98 6.21 -3.14
CA ILE A 170 9.26 5.04 -2.64
C ILE A 170 10.06 4.51 -1.46
N ARG A 171 9.54 4.70 -0.26
CA ARG A 171 10.16 4.23 0.98
C ARG A 171 9.54 2.91 1.40
N VAL A 172 10.36 1.88 1.59
CA VAL A 172 9.90 0.61 2.15
C VAL A 172 10.20 0.59 3.64
N LEU A 173 9.13 0.58 4.43
CA LEU A 173 9.20 0.61 5.88
C LEU A 173 8.79 -0.75 6.45
N PHE A 174 9.55 -1.22 7.41
CA PHE A 174 9.32 -2.47 8.13
C PHE A 174 9.89 -2.36 9.56
N ARG A 175 9.64 -3.35 10.39
CA ARG A 175 9.87 -3.30 11.85
C ARG A 175 11.21 -2.71 12.28
N HIS A 176 12.29 -2.90 11.52
CA HIS A 176 13.64 -2.52 11.93
C HIS A 176 14.12 -1.17 11.37
N ASN A 177 13.32 -0.45 10.61
CA ASN A 177 13.72 0.88 10.08
C ASN A 177 12.72 2.01 10.36
N ILE A 178 11.72 1.76 11.21
CA ILE A 178 10.68 2.75 11.55
C ILE A 178 10.98 3.55 12.83
N ASP A 179 11.94 3.13 13.65
CA ASP A 179 12.19 3.75 14.96
C ASP A 179 12.73 5.19 14.88
N ASN A 180 13.26 5.59 13.73
CA ASN A 180 13.79 6.94 13.48
C ASN A 180 12.77 7.88 12.83
N LEU A 181 11.51 7.46 12.65
CA LEU A 181 10.47 8.21 11.96
C LEU A 181 9.48 8.90 12.91
N LEU A 182 9.67 8.79 14.22
CA LEU A 182 8.82 9.38 15.27
C LEU A 182 9.57 10.39 16.09
#